data_695eb1984273aea6145954c8a2a64d8d
#
_entry.id   695eb1984273aea6145954c8a2a64d8d
#
_cell.length_a   1.000
_cell.length_b   1.000
_cell.length_c   1.000
_cell.angle_alpha   90.00
_cell.angle_beta   90.00
_cell.angle_gamma   90.00
#
_symmetry.space_group_name_H-M   'P 1'
#
loop_
_entity.id
_entity.type
_entity.pdbx_description
1 polymer ?
#
loop_
_entity_poly.entity_id
_entity_poly.type
_entity_poly.pdbx_seq_one_letter_code
_entity_poly.pdbx_strand_id
1 'polypeptide(L)'
;GRGSVMNKYPLSEALANAELLVDRATLDAAITAMAKPIARDYAGEVPVYLTVMHGALPFAGQLSLELGALGLDLEFDYLHATRYRGETTGGELVWKHRPATALYGRRVLLVDDILDEGYTLAAVRQWCMEQGATDVRIAALTTKQHTRVIEGIAADYVGLEVPDRYVFGFGMDYHEQGRNLPGIYALKE
;
A
#
# COMPACT_ATOMS: atom_id res chain seq x y z
N GLY A 1 -11.96 -30.03 -17.44
CA GLY A 1 -10.91 -29.11 -17.81
C GLY A 1 -11.47 -27.77 -18.12
N ARG A 2 -11.14 -26.81 -17.34
CA ARG A 2 -11.46 -25.44 -17.66
C ARG A 2 -10.67 -25.06 -18.87
N GLY A 3 -11.34 -24.71 -19.97
CA GLY A 3 -10.65 -24.11 -21.10
C GLY A 3 -9.74 -23.03 -20.60
N SER A 4 -8.46 -23.15 -20.86
CA SER A 4 -7.48 -22.14 -20.53
C SER A 4 -7.90 -20.86 -21.22
N VAL A 5 -8.41 -19.90 -20.46
CA VAL A 5 -8.46 -18.53 -20.96
C VAL A 5 -7.03 -18.11 -21.14
N MET A 6 -6.56 -18.02 -22.38
CA MET A 6 -5.22 -17.50 -22.64
C MET A 6 -5.16 -16.09 -22.09
N ASN A 7 -4.37 -15.91 -21.03
CA ASN A 7 -4.10 -14.59 -20.50
C ASN A 7 -3.33 -13.81 -21.57
N LYS A 8 -3.86 -12.67 -21.98
CA LYS A 8 -3.23 -11.76 -22.95
C LYS A 8 -1.86 -11.25 -22.46
N TYR A 9 -1.67 -11.26 -21.13
CA TYR A 9 -0.48 -10.69 -20.49
C TYR A 9 0.07 -11.70 -19.50
N PRO A 10 0.70 -12.80 -19.98
CA PRO A 10 1.19 -13.81 -19.05
C PRO A 10 2.35 -13.29 -18.22
N LEU A 11 2.31 -13.57 -16.92
CA LEU A 11 3.35 -13.14 -15.98
C LEU A 11 4.74 -13.63 -16.38
N SER A 12 4.83 -14.83 -16.96
CA SER A 12 6.10 -15.40 -17.40
C SER A 12 6.81 -14.51 -18.44
N GLU A 13 6.07 -13.90 -19.35
CA GLU A 13 6.65 -12.97 -20.32
C GLU A 13 7.10 -11.67 -19.65
N ALA A 14 6.31 -11.16 -18.72
CA ALA A 14 6.68 -9.98 -17.96
C ALA A 14 7.99 -10.22 -17.21
N LEU A 15 8.11 -11.35 -16.52
CA LEU A 15 9.32 -11.71 -15.78
C LEU A 15 10.53 -11.88 -16.70
N ALA A 16 10.34 -12.43 -17.90
CA ALA A 16 11.42 -12.56 -18.89
C ALA A 16 11.94 -11.20 -19.37
N ASN A 17 11.10 -10.16 -19.31
CA ASN A 17 11.42 -8.80 -19.73
C ASN A 17 11.49 -7.83 -18.55
N ALA A 18 11.77 -8.34 -17.38
CA ALA A 18 11.88 -7.53 -16.17
C ALA A 18 13.25 -7.68 -15.53
N GLU A 19 13.59 -6.71 -14.72
CA GLU A 19 14.74 -6.82 -13.84
C GLU A 19 14.28 -6.76 -12.38
N LEU A 20 14.97 -7.48 -11.51
CA LEU A 20 14.75 -7.43 -10.07
C LEU A 20 15.33 -6.13 -9.53
N LEU A 21 14.48 -5.23 -9.04
CA LEU A 21 14.91 -3.98 -8.43
C LEU A 21 15.23 -4.13 -6.95
N VAL A 22 14.38 -4.87 -6.23
CA VAL A 22 14.49 -5.00 -4.77
C VAL A 22 14.25 -6.46 -4.41
N ASP A 23 15.25 -7.09 -3.81
CA ASP A 23 15.13 -8.48 -3.38
C ASP A 23 14.41 -8.59 -2.02
N ARG A 24 14.10 -9.82 -1.61
CA ARG A 24 13.38 -10.08 -0.37
C ARG A 24 14.13 -9.59 0.87
N ALA A 25 15.43 -9.79 0.91
CA ALA A 25 16.24 -9.40 2.06
C ALA A 25 16.24 -7.87 2.25
N THR A 26 16.31 -7.12 1.15
CA THR A 26 16.23 -5.66 1.18
C THR A 26 14.85 -5.18 1.63
N LEU A 27 13.79 -5.83 1.15
CA LEU A 27 12.42 -5.54 1.60
C LEU A 27 12.25 -5.81 3.09
N ASP A 28 12.74 -6.94 3.56
CA ASP A 28 12.66 -7.30 4.99
C ASP A 28 13.36 -6.26 5.86
N ALA A 29 14.55 -5.83 5.47
CA ALA A 29 15.30 -4.80 6.20
C ALA A 29 14.57 -3.46 6.22
N ALA A 30 13.97 -3.07 5.10
CA ALA A 30 13.21 -1.81 5.00
C ALA A 30 11.98 -1.85 5.92
N ILE A 31 11.25 -2.96 5.94
CA ILE A 31 10.05 -3.10 6.79
C ILE A 31 10.43 -3.09 8.27
N THR A 32 11.48 -3.80 8.64
CA THR A 32 12.00 -3.78 10.01
C THR A 32 12.38 -2.36 10.44
N ALA A 33 13.03 -1.60 9.56
CA ALA A 33 13.43 -0.23 9.84
C ALA A 33 12.21 0.70 9.98
N MET A 34 11.19 0.53 9.13
CA MET A 34 9.95 1.33 9.18
C MET A 34 9.20 1.15 10.50
N ALA A 35 9.24 -0.04 11.07
CA ALA A 35 8.49 -0.35 12.29
C ALA A 35 8.93 0.50 13.49
N LYS A 36 10.20 0.89 13.56
CA LYS A 36 10.75 1.63 14.71
C LYS A 36 10.10 3.00 14.91
N PRO A 37 10.08 3.91 13.93
CA PRO A 37 9.42 5.20 14.11
C PRO A 37 7.91 5.06 14.30
N ILE A 38 7.28 4.09 13.65
CA ILE A 38 5.84 3.85 13.80
C ILE A 38 5.53 3.43 15.25
N ALA A 39 6.26 2.45 15.79
CA ALA A 39 6.05 2.00 17.15
C ALA A 39 6.28 3.11 18.17
N ARG A 40 7.27 3.98 17.94
CA ARG A 40 7.55 5.14 18.78
C ARG A 40 6.40 6.15 18.73
N ASP A 41 5.91 6.47 17.53
CA ASP A 41 4.92 7.52 17.35
C ASP A 41 3.53 7.15 17.88
N TYR A 42 3.23 5.86 17.98
CA TYR A 42 1.97 5.34 18.52
C TYR A 42 2.12 4.70 19.89
N ALA A 43 3.27 4.85 20.57
CA ALA A 43 3.51 4.20 21.83
C ALA A 43 2.39 4.49 22.86
N GLY A 44 1.89 3.44 23.50
CA GLY A 44 0.79 3.54 24.49
C GLY A 44 -0.60 3.67 23.88
N GLU A 45 -0.73 3.62 22.57
CA GLU A 45 -1.99 3.73 21.85
C GLU A 45 -2.26 2.47 21.03
N VAL A 46 -3.50 2.30 20.59
CA VAL A 46 -3.89 1.22 19.69
C VAL A 46 -4.51 1.86 18.44
N PRO A 47 -3.70 2.16 17.40
CA PRO A 47 -4.24 2.75 16.18
C PRO A 47 -5.07 1.74 15.39
N VAL A 48 -6.01 2.24 14.59
CA VAL A 48 -6.67 1.43 13.57
C VAL A 48 -5.66 1.24 12.43
N TYR A 49 -5.29 -0.01 12.20
CA TYR A 49 -4.33 -0.43 11.18
C TYR A 49 -5.11 -0.80 9.93
N LEU A 50 -5.19 0.14 9.00
CA LEU A 50 -6.12 0.07 7.88
C LEU A 50 -5.37 -0.33 6.60
N THR A 51 -5.46 -1.60 6.24
CA THR A 51 -4.77 -2.17 5.09
C THR A 51 -5.53 -1.90 3.79
N VAL A 52 -4.84 -1.33 2.82
CA VAL A 52 -5.42 -1.05 1.49
C VAL A 52 -5.25 -2.27 0.61
N MET A 53 -6.33 -3.00 0.40
CA MET A 53 -6.36 -4.25 -0.38
C MET A 53 -6.40 -3.97 -1.88
N HIS A 54 -5.90 -4.90 -2.71
CA HIS A 54 -5.15 -6.12 -2.28
C HIS A 54 -3.66 -5.87 -2.13
N GLY A 55 -3.15 -4.78 -2.72
CA GLY A 55 -1.72 -4.53 -2.91
C GLY A 55 -0.92 -4.48 -1.62
N ALA A 56 -1.50 -3.96 -0.55
CA ALA A 56 -0.78 -3.81 0.70
C ALA A 56 -0.68 -5.10 1.52
N LEU A 57 -1.38 -6.17 1.14
CA LEU A 57 -1.51 -7.36 1.99
C LEU A 57 -0.16 -7.95 2.44
N PRO A 58 0.80 -8.22 1.56
CA PRO A 58 2.08 -8.79 2.00
C PRO A 58 2.86 -7.86 2.93
N PHE A 59 2.95 -6.59 2.58
CA PHE A 59 3.63 -5.58 3.36
C PHE A 59 2.95 -5.37 4.72
N ALA A 60 1.64 -5.18 4.73
CA ALA A 60 0.89 -4.92 5.95
C ALA A 60 0.98 -6.07 6.94
N GLY A 61 0.92 -7.31 6.45
CA GLY A 61 1.09 -8.48 7.29
C GLY A 61 2.46 -8.51 7.95
N GLN A 62 3.52 -8.32 7.19
CA GLN A 62 4.88 -8.35 7.71
C GLN A 62 5.16 -7.18 8.66
N LEU A 63 4.75 -5.97 8.31
CA LEU A 63 4.90 -4.79 9.16
C LEU A 63 4.17 -4.97 10.50
N SER A 64 2.98 -5.56 10.48
CA SER A 64 2.21 -5.78 11.70
C SER A 64 2.95 -6.65 12.71
N LEU A 65 3.65 -7.68 12.23
CA LEU A 65 4.45 -8.57 13.08
C LEU A 65 5.67 -7.84 13.67
N GLU A 66 6.32 -7.00 12.87
CA GLU A 66 7.43 -6.17 13.36
C GLU A 66 6.95 -5.17 14.42
N LEU A 67 5.80 -4.56 14.23
CA LEU A 67 5.21 -3.66 15.21
C LEU A 67 4.83 -4.38 16.49
N GLY A 68 4.26 -5.58 16.38
CA GLY A 68 3.94 -6.42 17.54
C GLY A 68 5.18 -6.80 18.33
N ALA A 69 6.28 -7.12 17.66
CA ALA A 69 7.55 -7.42 18.30
C ALA A 69 8.12 -6.23 19.08
N LEU A 70 7.78 -5.00 18.69
CA LEU A 70 8.16 -3.77 19.38
C LEU A 70 7.14 -3.34 20.44
N GLY A 71 6.08 -4.15 20.66
CA GLY A 71 5.09 -3.90 21.71
C GLY A 71 3.93 -3.01 21.32
N LEU A 72 3.77 -2.69 20.05
CA LEU A 72 2.63 -1.90 19.59
C LEU A 72 1.45 -2.81 19.25
N ASP A 73 0.32 -2.64 19.92
CA ASP A 73 -0.92 -3.30 19.59
C ASP A 73 -1.65 -2.54 18.45
N LEU A 74 -2.37 -3.29 17.63
CA LEU A 74 -3.07 -2.75 16.47
C LEU A 74 -4.50 -3.27 16.42
N GLU A 75 -5.44 -2.42 16.06
CA GLU A 75 -6.77 -2.88 15.67
C GLU A 75 -6.81 -3.03 14.16
N PHE A 76 -6.95 -4.26 13.68
CA PHE A 76 -6.91 -4.56 12.26
C PHE A 76 -8.24 -4.27 11.59
N ASP A 77 -8.17 -3.60 10.45
CA ASP A 77 -9.26 -3.55 9.49
C ASP A 77 -8.67 -3.37 8.09
N TYR A 78 -9.50 -3.36 7.09
CA TYR A 78 -9.06 -3.22 5.71
C TYR A 78 -10.10 -2.47 4.89
N LEU A 79 -9.66 -1.99 3.74
CA LEU A 79 -10.52 -1.40 2.74
C LEU A 79 -10.12 -1.89 1.35
N HIS A 80 -11.07 -1.85 0.45
CA HIS A 80 -10.82 -2.04 -0.97
C HIS A 80 -11.66 -1.01 -1.73
N ALA A 81 -10.98 -0.05 -2.32
CA ALA A 81 -11.62 1.03 -3.04
C ALA A 81 -10.82 1.40 -4.27
N THR A 82 -11.50 1.83 -5.30
CA THR A 82 -10.89 2.43 -6.49
C THR A 82 -11.48 3.81 -6.69
N ARG A 83 -10.76 4.67 -7.39
CA ARG A 83 -11.26 5.98 -7.75
C ARG A 83 -12.03 5.87 -9.07
N TYR A 84 -13.17 6.53 -9.17
CA TYR A 84 -13.93 6.60 -10.41
C TYR A 84 -13.09 7.30 -11.47
N ARG A 85 -12.83 6.62 -12.58
CA ARG A 85 -12.07 7.15 -13.72
C ARG A 85 -13.00 7.79 -14.73
N GLY A 86 -12.64 8.95 -15.23
CA GLY A 86 -13.40 9.67 -16.24
C GLY A 86 -13.95 11.01 -15.78
N GLU A 87 -13.89 11.30 -14.50
CA GLU A 87 -14.23 12.60 -13.94
C GLU A 87 -12.97 13.35 -13.55
N THR A 88 -13.14 14.61 -13.24
CA THR A 88 -12.08 15.52 -12.81
C THR A 88 -11.34 15.03 -11.56
N THR A 89 -10.19 15.61 -11.30
CA THR A 89 -9.39 15.41 -10.10
C THR A 89 -10.26 15.41 -8.83
N GLY A 90 -10.11 14.42 -7.98
CA GLY A 90 -10.89 14.26 -6.76
C GLY A 90 -12.13 13.40 -6.93
N GLY A 91 -12.20 12.60 -7.99
CA GLY A 91 -13.33 11.70 -8.24
C GLY A 91 -13.65 10.81 -7.04
N GLU A 92 -14.93 10.45 -6.93
CA GLU A 92 -15.46 9.67 -5.82
C GLU A 92 -14.81 8.29 -5.75
N LEU A 93 -14.68 7.79 -4.53
CA LEU A 93 -14.26 6.42 -4.30
C LEU A 93 -15.38 5.45 -4.66
N VAL A 94 -15.00 4.39 -5.36
CA VAL A 94 -15.88 3.24 -5.61
C VAL A 94 -15.45 2.15 -4.63
N TRP A 95 -16.31 1.86 -3.67
CA TRP A 95 -16.03 0.91 -2.62
C TRP A 95 -16.39 -0.52 -3.02
N LYS A 96 -15.43 -1.41 -2.89
CA LYS A 96 -15.66 -2.86 -2.91
C LYS A 96 -15.80 -3.37 -1.48
N HIS A 97 -15.10 -2.75 -0.55
CA HIS A 97 -15.25 -3.00 0.88
C HIS A 97 -14.88 -1.74 1.67
N ARG A 98 -15.79 -1.30 2.52
CA ARG A 98 -15.54 -0.23 3.49
C ARG A 98 -15.10 -0.83 4.82
N PRO A 99 -14.23 -0.13 5.57
CA PRO A 99 -13.90 -0.59 6.91
C PRO A 99 -15.14 -0.70 7.79
N ALA A 100 -15.20 -1.76 8.59
CA ALA A 100 -16.29 -1.97 9.56
C ALA A 100 -16.02 -1.26 10.88
N THR A 101 -14.75 -1.00 11.20
CA THR A 101 -14.35 -0.35 12.45
C THR A 101 -14.79 1.11 12.48
N ALA A 102 -15.38 1.54 13.60
CA ALA A 102 -15.70 2.94 13.81
C ALA A 102 -14.42 3.76 13.96
N LEU A 103 -14.27 4.81 13.16
CA LEU A 103 -13.05 5.63 13.12
C LEU A 103 -13.15 6.90 14.00
N TYR A 104 -14.33 7.21 14.52
CA TYR A 104 -14.54 8.40 15.32
C TYR A 104 -13.62 8.43 16.54
N GLY A 105 -12.87 9.52 16.67
CA GLY A 105 -11.95 9.69 17.79
C GLY A 105 -10.69 8.83 17.73
N ARG A 106 -10.46 8.12 16.62
CA ARG A 106 -9.36 7.17 16.50
C ARG A 106 -8.21 7.76 15.67
N ARG A 107 -7.00 7.34 16.00
CA ARG A 107 -5.85 7.50 15.12
C ARG A 107 -5.84 6.34 14.13
N VAL A 108 -5.63 6.66 12.86
CA VAL A 108 -5.65 5.68 11.76
C VAL A 108 -4.29 5.67 11.07
N LEU A 109 -3.74 4.48 10.88
CA LEU A 109 -2.57 4.26 10.05
C LEU A 109 -3.03 3.54 8.77
N LEU A 110 -3.00 4.27 7.65
CA LEU A 110 -3.25 3.69 6.33
C LEU A 110 -1.98 3.00 5.86
N VAL A 111 -2.12 1.75 5.41
CA VAL A 111 -0.97 0.94 4.96
C VAL A 111 -1.19 0.58 3.50
N ASP A 112 -0.27 0.99 2.63
CA ASP A 112 -0.35 0.73 1.21
C ASP A 112 1.01 0.27 0.64
N ASP A 113 0.95 -0.38 -0.50
CA ASP A 113 2.15 -0.90 -1.18
C ASP A 113 2.99 0.20 -1.82
N ILE A 114 2.33 1.17 -2.43
CA ILE A 114 3.00 2.23 -3.18
C ILE A 114 2.22 3.55 -3.11
N LEU A 115 2.94 4.63 -2.93
CA LEU A 115 2.44 5.97 -3.20
C LEU A 115 3.00 6.41 -4.55
N ASP A 116 2.16 6.45 -5.56
CA ASP A 116 2.49 6.94 -6.90
C ASP A 116 2.01 8.39 -7.05
N GLU A 117 0.88 8.64 -7.68
CA GLU A 117 0.33 10.00 -7.78
C GLU A 117 -0.46 10.43 -6.55
N GLY A 118 -1.02 9.48 -5.80
CA GLY A 118 -1.62 9.73 -4.50
C GLY A 118 -3.11 10.04 -4.51
N TYR A 119 -3.79 9.98 -5.65
CA TYR A 119 -5.22 10.32 -5.73
C TYR A 119 -6.10 9.43 -4.86
N THR A 120 -5.91 8.12 -4.93
CA THR A 120 -6.72 7.19 -4.13
C THR A 120 -6.43 7.33 -2.64
N LEU A 121 -5.16 7.39 -2.26
CA LEU A 121 -4.78 7.58 -0.85
C LEU A 121 -5.29 8.90 -0.28
N ALA A 122 -5.25 9.98 -1.06
CA ALA A 122 -5.79 11.26 -0.62
C ALA A 122 -7.30 11.17 -0.38
N ALA A 123 -8.03 10.52 -1.28
CA ALA A 123 -9.47 10.33 -1.14
C ALA A 123 -9.83 9.43 0.07
N VAL A 124 -9.06 8.37 0.30
CA VAL A 124 -9.26 7.49 1.45
C VAL A 124 -8.97 8.23 2.76
N ARG A 125 -7.86 9.00 2.81
CA ARG A 125 -7.53 9.80 4.00
C ARG A 125 -8.64 10.79 4.30
N GLN A 126 -9.15 11.49 3.29
CA GLN A 126 -10.25 12.43 3.45
C GLN A 126 -11.50 11.74 3.98
N TRP A 127 -11.83 10.57 3.44
CA TRP A 127 -12.95 9.78 3.95
C TRP A 127 -12.79 9.43 5.42
N CYS A 128 -11.60 8.99 5.84
CA CYS A 128 -11.32 8.68 7.25
C CYS A 128 -11.54 9.91 8.15
N MET A 129 -11.07 11.08 7.70
CA MET A 129 -11.28 12.33 8.45
C MET A 129 -12.75 12.69 8.55
N GLU A 130 -13.52 12.49 7.48
CA GLU A 130 -14.97 12.70 7.47
C GLU A 130 -15.70 11.74 8.42
N GLN A 131 -15.15 10.56 8.65
CA GLN A 131 -15.67 9.61 9.65
C GLN A 131 -15.29 9.98 11.09
N GLY A 132 -14.55 11.06 11.27
CA GLY A 132 -14.20 11.57 12.60
C GLY A 132 -12.87 11.06 13.16
N ALA A 133 -12.01 10.48 12.33
CA ALA A 133 -10.65 10.14 12.75
C ALA A 133 -9.91 11.41 13.21
N THR A 134 -9.14 11.30 14.28
CA THR A 134 -8.41 12.44 14.85
C THR A 134 -7.08 12.67 14.15
N ASP A 135 -6.50 11.63 13.58
CA ASP A 135 -5.20 11.68 12.91
C ASP A 135 -5.14 10.51 11.92
N VAL A 136 -4.72 10.78 10.70
CA VAL A 136 -4.60 9.77 9.66
C VAL A 136 -3.22 9.89 9.04
N ARG A 137 -2.37 8.90 9.29
CA ARG A 137 -1.02 8.80 8.71
C ARG A 137 -0.97 7.68 7.70
N ILE A 138 0.01 7.76 6.81
CA ILE A 138 0.21 6.84 5.71
C ILE A 138 1.58 6.18 5.83
N ALA A 139 1.59 4.84 5.85
CA ALA A 139 2.78 4.03 5.70
C ALA A 139 2.75 3.41 4.31
N ALA A 140 3.68 3.78 3.45
CA ALA A 140 3.84 3.21 2.11
C ALA A 140 5.14 2.43 2.04
N LEU A 141 5.08 1.18 1.57
CA LEU A 141 6.30 0.40 1.39
C LEU A 141 7.24 1.09 0.40
N THR A 142 6.67 1.61 -0.68
CA THR A 142 7.43 2.27 -1.73
C THR A 142 6.81 3.60 -2.12
N THR A 143 7.66 4.52 -2.58
CA THR A 143 7.26 5.72 -3.31
C THR A 143 7.96 5.73 -4.66
N LYS A 144 7.27 6.24 -5.68
CA LYS A 144 7.84 6.35 -7.02
C LYS A 144 8.56 7.68 -7.18
N GLN A 145 9.75 7.64 -7.79
CA GLN A 145 10.59 8.82 -8.01
C GLN A 145 10.06 9.64 -9.19
N HIS A 146 9.14 10.57 -8.92
CA HIS A 146 8.66 11.56 -9.89
C HIS A 146 8.05 12.75 -9.17
N THR A 147 7.63 13.77 -9.92
CA THR A 147 7.05 14.99 -9.39
C THR A 147 5.53 15.09 -9.60
N ARG A 148 4.89 13.99 -10.03
CA ARG A 148 3.46 13.95 -10.33
C ARG A 148 2.57 13.65 -9.12
N VAL A 149 3.12 13.69 -7.92
CA VAL A 149 2.33 13.49 -6.69
C VAL A 149 1.43 14.71 -6.51
N ILE A 150 0.13 14.46 -6.27
CA ILE A 150 -0.81 15.55 -6.05
C ILE A 150 -0.45 16.34 -4.79
N GLU A 151 -0.80 17.61 -4.80
CA GLU A 151 -0.54 18.49 -3.68
C GLU A 151 -1.28 18.02 -2.42
N GLY A 152 -0.61 18.13 -1.27
CA GLY A 152 -1.22 17.82 0.02
C GLY A 152 -1.18 16.36 0.44
N ILE A 153 -0.60 15.46 -0.37
CA ILE A 153 -0.45 14.05 0.00
C ILE A 153 1.03 13.68 0.05
N ALA A 154 1.42 13.02 1.13
CA ALA A 154 2.73 12.42 1.28
C ALA A 154 2.62 11.23 2.21
N ALA A 155 3.50 10.26 2.06
CA ALA A 155 3.60 9.17 3.03
C ALA A 155 4.39 9.67 4.26
N ASP A 156 3.88 9.35 5.44
CA ASP A 156 4.53 9.69 6.70
C ASP A 156 5.68 8.72 7.02
N TYR A 157 5.54 7.50 6.56
CA TYR A 157 6.55 6.45 6.70
C TYR A 157 6.74 5.77 5.35
N VAL A 158 7.99 5.69 4.92
CA VAL A 158 8.37 5.13 3.61
C VAL A 158 9.45 4.08 3.80
N GLY A 159 9.30 2.95 3.15
CA GLY A 159 10.33 1.91 3.17
C GLY A 159 11.43 2.16 2.16
N LEU A 160 11.07 2.37 0.91
CA LEU A 160 12.01 2.45 -0.21
C LEU A 160 11.48 3.39 -1.28
N GLU A 161 12.39 3.94 -2.07
CA GLU A 161 12.02 4.59 -3.33
C GLU A 161 12.26 3.65 -4.50
N VAL A 162 11.37 3.69 -5.49
CA VAL A 162 11.52 2.95 -6.75
C VAL A 162 11.50 3.93 -7.92
N PRO A 163 12.18 3.58 -9.04
CA PRO A 163 12.17 4.46 -10.20
C PRO A 163 10.78 4.59 -10.82
N ASP A 164 10.59 5.63 -11.62
CA ASP A 164 9.34 5.88 -12.34
C ASP A 164 9.22 4.93 -13.54
N ARG A 165 9.00 3.67 -13.24
CA ARG A 165 8.85 2.57 -14.21
C ARG A 165 7.65 1.74 -13.80
N TYR A 166 7.22 0.84 -14.67
CA TYR A 166 6.20 -0.13 -14.32
C TYR A 166 6.80 -1.18 -13.37
N VAL A 167 6.39 -1.13 -12.11
CA VAL A 167 6.88 -2.03 -11.06
C VAL A 167 5.78 -2.98 -10.61
N PHE A 168 6.17 -4.21 -10.25
CA PHE A 168 5.23 -5.23 -9.77
C PHE A 168 5.95 -6.21 -8.84
N GLY A 169 5.17 -6.96 -8.07
CA GLY A 169 5.66 -7.87 -7.05
C GLY A 169 5.51 -7.31 -5.65
N PHE A 170 5.57 -8.14 -4.66
CA PHE A 170 5.40 -7.83 -3.24
C PHE A 170 4.14 -7.00 -2.97
N GLY A 171 3.01 -7.48 -3.50
CA GLY A 171 1.71 -6.85 -3.41
C GLY A 171 1.27 -6.12 -4.67
N MET A 172 2.20 -5.50 -5.38
CA MET A 172 1.90 -4.78 -6.62
C MET A 172 1.65 -5.75 -7.75
N ASP A 173 0.63 -5.47 -8.57
CA ASP A 173 0.19 -6.39 -9.60
C ASP A 173 0.75 -6.09 -10.98
N TYR A 174 0.78 -7.14 -11.80
CA TYR A 174 0.89 -7.09 -13.24
C TYR A 174 -0.36 -7.76 -13.82
N HIS A 175 -1.35 -6.95 -14.23
CA HIS A 175 -2.65 -7.46 -14.70
C HIS A 175 -3.27 -8.49 -13.74
N GLU A 176 -3.38 -8.11 -12.47
CA GLU A 176 -3.87 -8.92 -11.33
C GLU A 176 -2.97 -10.12 -10.98
N GLN A 177 -1.79 -10.21 -11.57
CA GLN A 177 -0.82 -11.28 -11.35
C GLN A 177 0.39 -10.77 -10.58
N GLY A 178 1.16 -11.68 -10.00
CA GLY A 178 2.48 -11.40 -9.44
C GLY A 178 2.49 -10.72 -8.07
N ARG A 179 1.34 -10.52 -7.44
CA ARG A 179 1.28 -9.90 -6.10
C ARG A 179 2.05 -10.70 -5.04
N ASN A 180 2.18 -11.99 -5.24
CA ASN A 180 2.88 -12.89 -4.31
C ASN A 180 4.34 -13.15 -4.64
N LEU A 181 4.91 -12.40 -5.58
CA LEU A 181 6.35 -12.45 -5.82
C LEU A 181 7.09 -11.88 -4.61
N PRO A 182 8.19 -12.52 -4.17
CA PRO A 182 8.89 -12.07 -2.95
C PRO A 182 9.81 -10.88 -3.14
N GLY A 183 9.87 -10.31 -4.34
CA GLY A 183 10.67 -9.15 -4.67
C GLY A 183 9.89 -8.15 -5.52
N ILE A 184 10.49 -6.99 -5.76
CA ILE A 184 9.94 -5.97 -6.66
C ILE A 184 10.71 -5.97 -7.97
N TYR A 185 9.99 -6.08 -9.06
CA TYR A 185 10.51 -6.11 -10.42
C TYR A 185 10.06 -4.88 -11.18
N ALA A 186 10.81 -4.50 -12.19
CA ALA A 186 10.39 -3.48 -13.15
C ALA A 186 10.51 -4.04 -14.58
N LEU A 187 9.54 -3.73 -15.41
CA LEU A 187 9.65 -4.04 -16.84
C LEU A 187 10.82 -3.27 -17.43
N LYS A 188 11.59 -3.93 -18.29
CA LYS A 188 12.66 -3.29 -19.05
C LYS A 188 12.06 -2.31 -20.04
N GLU A 189 12.70 -1.20 -20.16
CA GLU A 189 12.32 -0.16 -21.12
C GLU A 189 12.80 -0.50 -22.53
#